data_3b251a85efb44bdfe57f7109285feeae
#
_entry.id   3b251a85efb44bdfe57f7109285feeae
#
_cell.length_a   1.000
_cell.length_b   1.000
_cell.length_c   1.000
_cell.angle_alpha   90.00
_cell.angle_beta   90.00
_cell.angle_gamma   90.00
#
_symmetry.space_group_name_H-M   'P 1'
#
loop_
_entity.id
_entity.type
_entity.pdbx_description
1 polymer ?
#
loop_
_entity_poly.entity_id
_entity_poly.type
_entity_poly.pdbx_seq_one_letter_code
_entity_poly.pdbx_strand_id
1 'polypeptide(L)'
;EWNSSGGEKQLSDINSHQRDPVGTFLNRVHSYERENSCTNEAETFYFPRSCLHCEDAPCVTVCPTGASYKREEDGIVLVNEDDCMGCGLCAWACPYGARELDLVSGVMKKCTLCVDRIYSEELPPEDRVPVCVKSCPTGARAFGDFNDPNSDVSKKVKERGGVDLMPEMQTKPVNKYLLPRIKSKGPVSSIAVSYTHLTLPTTYGV
;
A
#
# COMPACT_ATOMS: atom_id res chain seq x y z
N GLU A 1 -5.63 5.22 -14.56
CA GLU A 1 -4.99 5.49 -15.88
C GLU A 1 -3.77 6.40 -15.77
N TRP A 2 -3.77 7.39 -14.90
CA TRP A 2 -2.69 8.37 -14.79
C TRP A 2 -1.43 7.84 -14.07
N ASN A 3 -1.53 6.69 -13.45
CA ASN A 3 -0.50 6.15 -12.56
C ASN A 3 0.08 4.81 -13.04
N SER A 4 -0.21 4.38 -14.24
CA SER A 4 0.38 3.18 -14.81
C SER A 4 0.98 3.47 -16.18
N SER A 5 2.27 3.31 -16.31
CA SER A 5 3.00 3.37 -17.60
C SER A 5 3.02 2.02 -18.31
N GLY A 6 2.19 1.06 -17.87
CA GLY A 6 2.12 -0.27 -18.44
C GLY A 6 1.31 -0.33 -19.74
N GLY A 7 1.86 -0.95 -20.78
CA GLY A 7 1.16 -1.15 -22.03
C GLY A 7 -0.06 -2.09 -21.94
N GLU A 8 -0.89 -2.09 -22.97
CA GLU A 8 -2.17 -2.79 -23.08
C GLU A 8 -2.18 -4.29 -22.71
N LYS A 9 -1.04 -4.96 -22.77
CA LYS A 9 -0.94 -6.40 -22.53
C LYS A 9 -0.84 -6.82 -21.07
N GLN A 10 -0.77 -5.88 -20.14
CA GLN A 10 -0.38 -6.17 -18.76
C GLN A 10 -1.54 -6.58 -17.85
N LEU A 11 -2.77 -6.22 -18.18
CA LEU A 11 -3.94 -6.55 -17.36
C LEU A 11 -4.43 -7.98 -17.54
N SER A 12 -4.09 -8.63 -18.66
CA SER A 12 -4.54 -9.99 -18.99
C SER A 12 -3.54 -11.09 -18.69
N ASP A 13 -2.31 -10.75 -18.26
CA ASP A 13 -1.25 -11.71 -18.04
C ASP A 13 -1.00 -11.93 -16.55
N ILE A 14 -1.12 -13.19 -16.09
CA ILE A 14 -0.85 -13.63 -14.71
C ILE A 14 0.55 -13.20 -14.23
N ASN A 15 1.52 -13.06 -15.14
CA ASN A 15 2.88 -12.64 -14.86
C ASN A 15 3.17 -11.20 -15.31
N SER A 16 2.16 -10.35 -15.40
CA SER A 16 2.29 -8.97 -15.90
C SER A 16 3.38 -8.15 -15.21
N HIS A 17 3.65 -8.41 -13.94
CA HIS A 17 4.70 -7.74 -13.15
C HIS A 17 6.11 -8.27 -13.36
N GLN A 18 6.31 -9.26 -14.23
CA GLN A 18 7.63 -9.87 -14.56
C GLN A 18 8.02 -9.73 -16.02
N ARG A 19 7.20 -9.07 -16.86
CA ARG A 19 7.45 -8.94 -18.29
C ARG A 19 7.91 -7.56 -18.69
N ASP A 20 8.78 -7.47 -19.69
CA ASP A 20 9.20 -6.25 -20.35
C ASP A 20 8.17 -5.77 -21.40
N PRO A 21 7.84 -4.45 -21.43
CA PRO A 21 8.16 -3.48 -20.39
C PRO A 21 7.34 -3.75 -19.13
N VAL A 22 8.02 -3.84 -18.00
CA VAL A 22 7.34 -4.01 -16.71
C VAL A 22 6.63 -2.71 -16.37
N GLY A 23 5.32 -2.74 -16.35
CA GLY A 23 4.52 -1.58 -15.96
C GLY A 23 4.70 -1.23 -14.49
N THR A 24 4.53 0.04 -14.19
CA THR A 24 4.59 0.54 -12.83
C THR A 24 3.26 0.28 -12.13
N PHE A 25 3.27 -0.56 -11.10
CA PHE A 25 2.09 -0.89 -10.31
C PHE A 25 2.13 -0.15 -8.98
N LEU A 26 1.39 0.93 -8.87
CA LEU A 26 1.34 1.76 -7.66
C LEU A 26 0.53 1.12 -6.54
N ASN A 27 -0.29 0.14 -6.87
CA ASN A 27 -1.10 -0.63 -5.94
C ASN A 27 -1.21 -2.07 -6.45
N ARG A 28 -0.87 -3.02 -5.59
CA ARG A 28 -0.97 -4.46 -5.88
C ARG A 28 -1.89 -5.12 -4.86
N VAL A 29 -2.67 -6.09 -5.31
CA VAL A 29 -3.46 -6.94 -4.42
C VAL A 29 -2.89 -8.35 -4.50
N HIS A 30 -2.29 -8.79 -3.42
CA HIS A 30 -1.77 -10.15 -3.30
C HIS A 30 -2.85 -11.08 -2.75
N SER A 31 -2.89 -12.30 -3.24
CA SER A 31 -3.71 -13.37 -2.67
C SER A 31 -2.81 -14.33 -1.88
N TYR A 32 -3.27 -14.70 -0.69
CA TYR A 32 -2.62 -15.66 0.16
C TYR A 32 -3.63 -16.73 0.55
N GLU A 33 -3.22 -17.96 0.55
CA GLU A 33 -4.04 -19.08 1.02
C GLU A 33 -3.52 -19.54 2.38
N ARG A 34 -4.45 -19.80 3.28
CA ARG A 34 -4.19 -20.34 4.60
C ARG A 34 -5.15 -21.50 4.85
N GLU A 35 -4.62 -22.57 5.38
CA GLU A 35 -5.46 -23.62 5.94
C GLU A 35 -6.06 -23.17 7.27
N ASN A 36 -7.37 -23.24 7.38
CA ASN A 36 -8.05 -22.94 8.62
C ASN A 36 -7.96 -24.17 9.54
N SER A 37 -7.14 -24.07 10.58
CA SER A 37 -6.88 -25.16 11.52
C SER A 37 -8.14 -25.70 12.23
N CYS A 38 -9.25 -24.94 12.23
CA CYS A 38 -10.49 -25.34 12.88
C CYS A 38 -11.45 -26.06 11.92
N THR A 39 -11.36 -25.80 10.62
CA THR A 39 -12.32 -26.34 9.62
C THR A 39 -11.65 -27.24 8.60
N ASN A 40 -10.31 -27.30 8.53
CA ASN A 40 -9.52 -27.93 7.46
C ASN A 40 -9.89 -27.42 6.06
N GLU A 41 -10.45 -26.22 5.95
CA GLU A 41 -10.80 -25.59 4.69
C GLU A 41 -9.72 -24.56 4.34
N ALA A 42 -9.37 -24.44 3.07
CA ALA A 42 -8.50 -23.38 2.59
C ALA A 42 -9.25 -22.05 2.59
N GLU A 43 -8.66 -21.03 3.18
CA GLU A 43 -9.19 -19.66 3.20
C GLU A 43 -8.25 -18.74 2.45
N THR A 44 -8.77 -18.02 1.46
CA THR A 44 -8.00 -17.06 0.66
C THR A 44 -8.13 -15.66 1.22
N PHE A 45 -7.00 -14.99 1.44
CA PHE A 45 -6.95 -13.59 1.84
C PHE A 45 -6.41 -12.74 0.70
N TYR A 46 -7.02 -11.58 0.54
CA TYR A 46 -6.54 -10.54 -0.37
C TYR A 46 -5.89 -9.43 0.42
N PHE A 47 -4.63 -9.15 0.12
CA PHE A 47 -3.84 -8.16 0.83
C PHE A 47 -3.41 -7.03 -0.12
N PRO A 48 -3.99 -5.83 -0.01
CA PRO A 48 -3.61 -4.70 -0.84
C PRO A 48 -2.32 -4.06 -0.33
N ARG A 49 -1.34 -3.91 -1.22
CA ARG A 49 -0.06 -3.25 -0.95
C ARG A 49 0.08 -1.99 -1.80
N SER A 50 0.46 -0.90 -1.15
CA SER A 50 0.79 0.38 -1.79
C SER A 50 1.73 1.15 -0.88
N CYS A 51 2.14 2.36 -1.26
CA CYS A 51 2.87 3.24 -0.35
C CYS A 51 2.03 3.53 0.90
N LEU A 52 2.67 3.48 2.06
CA LEU A 52 2.02 3.72 3.37
C LEU A 52 2.22 5.14 3.89
N HIS A 53 2.88 6.00 3.12
CA HIS A 53 3.13 7.41 3.44
C HIS A 53 3.64 7.62 4.88
N CYS A 54 4.70 6.89 5.23
CA CYS A 54 5.25 6.79 6.59
C CYS A 54 5.57 8.16 7.19
N GLU A 55 5.40 8.29 8.51
CA GLU A 55 5.87 9.45 9.25
C GLU A 55 7.40 9.54 9.20
N ASP A 56 8.07 8.46 9.52
CA ASP A 56 9.52 8.33 9.42
C ASP A 56 9.85 7.58 8.12
N ALA A 57 9.89 8.31 7.01
CA ALA A 57 10.01 7.75 5.67
C ALA A 57 11.48 7.54 5.25
N PRO A 58 12.06 6.33 5.36
CA PRO A 58 13.46 6.10 5.01
C PRO A 58 13.76 6.38 3.54
N CYS A 59 12.77 6.22 2.69
CA CYS A 59 12.87 6.53 1.26
C CYS A 59 13.01 8.04 0.93
N VAL A 60 12.70 8.92 1.87
CA VAL A 60 12.97 10.35 1.76
C VAL A 60 14.41 10.63 2.18
N THR A 61 14.81 10.09 3.33
CA THR A 61 16.14 10.33 3.91
C THR A 61 17.30 9.87 3.00
N VAL A 62 17.12 8.76 2.26
CA VAL A 62 18.16 8.22 1.39
C VAL A 62 18.23 8.87 0.01
N CYS A 63 17.33 9.79 -0.32
CA CYS A 63 17.29 10.40 -1.64
C CYS A 63 18.41 11.45 -1.81
N PRO A 64 19.40 11.24 -2.67
CA PRO A 64 20.55 12.13 -2.77
C PRO A 64 20.22 13.47 -3.44
N THR A 65 19.15 13.51 -4.27
CA THR A 65 18.70 14.72 -4.96
C THR A 65 17.59 15.45 -4.22
N GLY A 66 17.03 14.85 -3.16
CA GLY A 66 15.83 15.38 -2.51
C GLY A 66 14.53 15.18 -3.31
N ALA A 67 14.59 14.50 -4.46
CA ALA A 67 13.42 14.23 -5.30
C ALA A 67 12.30 13.46 -4.55
N SER A 68 12.67 12.57 -3.64
CA SER A 68 11.70 11.94 -2.73
C SER A 68 11.53 12.83 -1.51
N TYR A 69 10.34 13.32 -1.29
CA TYR A 69 10.05 14.28 -0.22
C TYR A 69 8.72 13.99 0.46
N LYS A 70 8.56 14.53 1.65
CA LYS A 70 7.31 14.52 2.41
C LYS A 70 6.74 15.94 2.40
N ARG A 71 5.49 16.07 2.03
CA ARG A 71 4.78 17.36 2.05
C ARG A 71 4.59 17.81 3.49
N GLU A 72 4.75 19.10 3.73
CA GLU A 72 4.57 19.69 5.06
C GLU A 72 3.10 19.84 5.42
N GLU A 73 2.22 20.04 4.43
CA GLU A 73 0.81 20.35 4.63
C GLU A 73 -0.01 19.14 5.11
N ASP A 74 0.32 17.96 4.61
CA ASP A 74 -0.50 16.75 4.80
C ASP A 74 0.31 15.48 5.09
N GLY A 75 1.63 15.57 5.07
CA GLY A 75 2.51 14.44 5.30
C GLY A 75 2.55 13.41 4.16
N ILE A 76 1.95 13.68 3.01
CA ILE A 76 1.99 12.78 1.86
C ILE A 76 3.41 12.72 1.31
N VAL A 77 3.95 11.51 1.18
CA VAL A 77 5.27 11.31 0.59
C VAL A 77 5.12 11.24 -0.93
N LEU A 78 5.89 12.06 -1.65
CA LEU A 78 5.89 12.16 -3.11
C LEU A 78 7.28 11.99 -3.70
N VAL A 79 7.34 11.95 -5.02
CA VAL A 79 8.58 12.01 -5.83
C VAL A 79 8.41 13.14 -6.83
N ASN A 80 9.34 14.09 -6.84
CA ASN A 80 9.47 15.04 -7.92
C ASN A 80 10.21 14.35 -9.07
N GLU A 81 9.54 14.17 -10.19
CA GLU A 81 10.08 13.44 -11.32
C GLU A 81 11.21 14.18 -12.03
N ASP A 82 11.16 15.52 -12.03
CA ASP A 82 12.18 16.36 -12.67
C ASP A 82 13.54 16.28 -11.95
N ASP A 83 13.53 16.10 -10.63
CA ASP A 83 14.73 15.97 -9.82
C ASP A 83 15.18 14.51 -9.65
N CYS A 84 14.39 13.54 -10.09
CA CYS A 84 14.65 12.12 -9.88
C CYS A 84 15.64 11.56 -10.91
N MET A 85 16.81 11.13 -10.44
CA MET A 85 17.84 10.50 -11.28
C MET A 85 17.66 8.99 -11.49
N GLY A 86 16.59 8.37 -10.99
CA GLY A 86 16.31 6.95 -11.16
C GLY A 86 17.26 5.98 -10.44
N CYS A 87 18.02 6.42 -9.42
CA CYS A 87 19.08 5.63 -8.79
C CYS A 87 18.57 4.41 -7.98
N GLY A 88 17.28 4.28 -7.71
CA GLY A 88 16.69 3.14 -7.02
C GLY A 88 16.90 3.07 -5.50
N LEU A 89 17.70 3.93 -4.87
CA LEU A 89 18.00 3.88 -3.42
C LEU A 89 16.74 3.92 -2.57
N CYS A 90 15.75 4.72 -2.96
CA CYS A 90 14.48 4.82 -2.24
C CYS A 90 13.61 3.55 -2.35
N ALA A 91 13.80 2.73 -3.39
CA ALA A 91 13.16 1.43 -3.51
C ALA A 91 13.80 0.42 -2.55
N TRP A 92 15.13 0.44 -2.43
CA TRP A 92 15.87 -0.41 -1.51
C TRP A 92 15.59 -0.07 -0.05
N ALA A 93 15.43 1.22 0.26
CA ALA A 93 15.12 1.67 1.61
C ALA A 93 13.65 1.41 2.02
N CYS A 94 12.76 1.13 1.09
CA CYS A 94 11.35 0.91 1.39
C CYS A 94 11.09 -0.54 1.84
N PRO A 95 10.76 -0.81 3.12
CA PRO A 95 10.53 -2.17 3.58
C PRO A 95 9.26 -2.79 2.98
N TYR A 96 8.41 -1.97 2.39
CA TYR A 96 7.12 -2.39 1.83
C TYR A 96 7.18 -2.69 0.32
N GLY A 97 8.32 -2.46 -0.34
CA GLY A 97 8.45 -2.64 -1.80
C GLY A 97 7.46 -1.77 -2.59
N ALA A 98 7.18 -0.57 -2.10
CA ALA A 98 6.14 0.31 -2.66
C ALA A 98 6.69 1.35 -3.64
N ARG A 99 7.86 1.11 -4.20
CA ARG A 99 8.52 2.00 -5.17
C ARG A 99 9.05 1.19 -6.33
N GLU A 100 8.81 1.68 -7.52
CA GLU A 100 9.21 1.02 -8.77
C GLU A 100 9.91 2.02 -9.69
N LEU A 101 10.89 1.53 -10.43
CA LEU A 101 11.51 2.28 -11.50
C LEU A 101 10.61 2.18 -12.74
N ASP A 102 10.17 3.31 -13.23
CA ASP A 102 9.51 3.37 -14.53
C ASP A 102 10.59 3.34 -15.62
N LEU A 103 10.65 2.25 -16.36
CA LEU A 103 11.65 2.05 -17.41
C LEU A 103 11.46 2.98 -18.63
N VAL A 104 10.28 3.55 -18.78
CA VAL A 104 9.99 4.48 -19.88
C VAL A 104 10.51 5.88 -19.57
N SER A 105 10.18 6.41 -18.40
CA SER A 105 10.62 7.75 -17.97
C SER A 105 11.96 7.74 -17.24
N GLY A 106 12.45 6.59 -16.81
CA GLY A 106 13.72 6.48 -16.06
C GLY A 106 13.66 7.01 -14.64
N VAL A 107 12.46 7.27 -14.10
CA VAL A 107 12.27 7.83 -12.75
C VAL A 107 11.54 6.87 -11.83
N MET A 108 11.67 7.09 -10.53
CA MET A 108 10.97 6.28 -9.53
C MET A 108 9.52 6.70 -9.41
N LYS A 109 8.62 5.74 -9.49
CA LYS A 109 7.17 5.90 -9.31
C LYS A 109 6.69 5.24 -8.01
N LYS A 110 5.63 5.78 -7.44
CA LYS A 110 4.93 5.20 -6.29
C LYS A 110 3.51 5.75 -6.17
N CYS A 111 2.70 5.16 -5.32
CA CYS A 111 1.37 5.68 -4.99
C CYS A 111 1.49 7.13 -4.46
N THR A 112 0.76 8.06 -5.10
CA THR A 112 0.71 9.48 -4.75
C THR A 112 -0.44 9.80 -3.79
N LEU A 113 -1.20 8.81 -3.32
CA LEU A 113 -2.49 8.97 -2.64
C LEU A 113 -3.52 9.75 -3.50
N CYS A 114 -3.29 9.80 -4.80
CA CYS A 114 -4.08 10.60 -5.76
C CYS A 114 -4.18 12.08 -5.32
N VAL A 115 -3.04 12.69 -4.95
CA VAL A 115 -2.99 14.06 -4.42
C VAL A 115 -3.71 15.05 -5.32
N ASP A 116 -3.57 14.93 -6.64
CA ASP A 116 -4.24 15.80 -7.61
C ASP A 116 -5.77 15.68 -7.54
N ARG A 117 -6.25 14.48 -7.23
CA ARG A 117 -7.69 14.18 -7.16
C ARG A 117 -8.29 14.60 -5.82
N ILE A 118 -7.63 14.32 -4.71
CA ILE A 118 -8.18 14.61 -3.37
C ILE A 118 -8.27 16.10 -3.09
N TYR A 119 -7.45 16.90 -3.77
CA TYR A 119 -7.45 18.38 -3.69
C TYR A 119 -8.07 19.07 -4.91
N SER A 120 -8.63 18.32 -5.85
CA SER A 120 -9.25 18.92 -7.03
C SER A 120 -10.51 19.70 -6.66
N GLU A 121 -10.55 20.98 -7.00
CA GLU A 121 -11.74 21.81 -6.82
C GLU A 121 -12.81 21.53 -7.89
N GLU A 122 -12.44 20.94 -9.02
CA GLU A 122 -13.32 20.57 -10.11
C GLU A 122 -14.21 19.36 -9.77
N LEU A 123 -13.77 18.53 -8.82
CA LEU A 123 -14.52 17.34 -8.41
C LEU A 123 -15.45 17.66 -7.23
N PRO A 124 -16.66 17.06 -7.23
CA PRO A 124 -17.53 17.15 -6.08
C PRO A 124 -16.87 16.50 -4.83
N PRO A 125 -17.16 16.98 -3.62
CA PRO A 125 -16.49 16.53 -2.40
C PRO A 125 -16.50 15.01 -2.19
N GLU A 126 -17.58 14.33 -2.55
CA GLU A 126 -17.74 12.88 -2.47
C GLU A 126 -16.79 12.12 -3.42
N ASP A 127 -16.31 12.78 -4.45
CA ASP A 127 -15.40 12.20 -5.45
C ASP A 127 -13.91 12.53 -5.18
N ARG A 128 -13.62 13.37 -4.19
CA ARG A 128 -12.27 13.76 -3.76
C ARG A 128 -11.62 12.66 -2.92
N VAL A 129 -11.64 11.45 -3.41
CA VAL A 129 -11.07 10.26 -2.77
C VAL A 129 -10.12 9.54 -3.73
N PRO A 130 -9.11 8.81 -3.21
CA PRO A 130 -8.21 8.03 -4.05
C PRO A 130 -8.98 7.04 -4.95
N VAL A 131 -8.52 6.88 -6.18
CA VAL A 131 -9.17 5.99 -7.16
C VAL A 131 -9.29 4.56 -6.65
N CYS A 132 -8.28 4.06 -5.95
CA CYS A 132 -8.30 2.71 -5.37
C CYS A 132 -9.37 2.52 -4.26
N VAL A 133 -9.83 3.59 -3.64
CA VAL A 133 -10.97 3.58 -2.70
C VAL A 133 -12.27 3.55 -3.49
N LYS A 134 -12.41 4.46 -4.46
CA LYS A 134 -13.62 4.59 -5.28
C LYS A 134 -13.90 3.32 -6.10
N SER A 135 -12.86 2.70 -6.65
CA SER A 135 -12.98 1.50 -7.50
C SER A 135 -13.02 0.18 -6.73
N CYS A 136 -12.92 0.20 -5.39
CA CYS A 136 -12.93 -1.03 -4.60
C CYS A 136 -14.35 -1.61 -4.50
N PRO A 137 -14.67 -2.74 -5.17
CA PRO A 137 -16.05 -3.26 -5.21
C PRO A 137 -16.51 -3.82 -3.86
N THR A 138 -15.58 -4.19 -3.00
CA THR A 138 -15.88 -4.74 -1.66
C THR A 138 -15.91 -3.69 -0.56
N GLY A 139 -15.59 -2.43 -0.87
CA GLY A 139 -15.45 -1.37 0.13
C GLY A 139 -14.36 -1.65 1.19
N ALA A 140 -13.36 -2.48 0.85
CA ALA A 140 -12.28 -2.87 1.77
C ALA A 140 -11.29 -1.72 2.04
N ARG A 141 -11.31 -0.68 1.20
CA ARG A 141 -10.48 0.51 1.37
C ARG A 141 -11.30 1.67 1.86
N ALA A 142 -10.74 2.43 2.78
CA ALA A 142 -11.32 3.67 3.27
C ALA A 142 -10.28 4.79 3.17
N PHE A 143 -10.75 6.02 3.04
CA PHE A 143 -9.92 7.22 3.02
C PHE A 143 -10.56 8.27 3.93
N GLY A 144 -9.73 9.03 4.65
CA GLY A 144 -10.18 10.11 5.52
C GLY A 144 -9.03 10.61 6.39
N ASP A 145 -9.32 11.61 7.21
CA ASP A 145 -8.38 12.20 8.13
C ASP A 145 -8.43 11.50 9.49
N PHE A 146 -7.30 11.00 9.96
CA PHE A 146 -7.17 10.43 11.30
C PHE A 146 -7.18 11.48 12.42
N ASN A 147 -6.91 12.75 12.12
CA ASN A 147 -7.00 13.84 13.08
C ASN A 147 -8.46 14.20 13.39
N ASP A 148 -9.39 13.88 12.49
CA ASP A 148 -10.82 14.01 12.78
C ASP A 148 -11.35 12.72 13.46
N PRO A 149 -11.70 12.79 14.76
CA PRO A 149 -12.24 11.63 15.48
C PRO A 149 -13.60 11.16 14.94
N ASN A 150 -14.31 12.02 14.21
CA ASN A 150 -15.60 11.72 13.61
C ASN A 150 -15.49 11.14 12.21
N SER A 151 -14.31 11.11 11.63
CA SER A 151 -14.08 10.52 10.31
C SER A 151 -14.37 9.01 10.32
N ASP A 152 -14.79 8.49 9.19
CA ASP A 152 -15.06 7.06 9.01
C ASP A 152 -13.84 6.18 9.28
N VAL A 153 -12.65 6.65 8.91
CA VAL A 153 -11.41 5.91 9.13
C VAL A 153 -11.06 5.84 10.62
N SER A 154 -11.20 6.94 11.35
CA SER A 154 -10.96 6.99 12.80
C SER A 154 -11.92 6.09 13.57
N LYS A 155 -13.20 6.09 13.22
CA LYS A 155 -14.21 5.20 13.79
C LYS A 155 -13.90 3.73 13.51
N LYS A 156 -13.59 3.37 12.27
CA LYS A 156 -13.24 1.99 11.88
C LYS A 156 -11.99 1.47 12.59
N VAL A 157 -10.97 2.31 12.72
CA VAL A 157 -9.73 1.94 13.44
C VAL A 157 -10.00 1.77 14.93
N LYS A 158 -10.79 2.65 15.54
CA LYS A 158 -11.17 2.56 16.96
C LYS A 158 -12.01 1.31 17.25
N GLU A 159 -12.94 0.99 16.36
CA GLU A 159 -13.84 -0.18 16.51
C GLU A 159 -13.11 -1.51 16.29
N ARG A 160 -12.21 -1.59 15.30
CA ARG A 160 -11.64 -2.84 14.84
C ARG A 160 -10.17 -3.07 15.20
N GLY A 161 -9.50 -2.07 15.76
CA GLY A 161 -8.08 -2.10 16.06
C GLY A 161 -7.23 -2.06 14.77
N GLY A 162 -6.77 -0.86 14.39
CA GLY A 162 -5.85 -0.71 13.25
C GLY A 162 -4.46 -1.21 13.61
N VAL A 163 -3.82 -1.98 12.72
CA VAL A 163 -2.46 -2.48 12.88
C VAL A 163 -1.52 -1.86 11.86
N ASP A 164 -0.29 -1.65 12.29
CA ASP A 164 0.80 -1.22 11.42
C ASP A 164 1.38 -2.43 10.69
N LEU A 165 1.70 -2.26 9.42
CA LEU A 165 2.46 -3.26 8.69
C LEU A 165 3.94 -3.15 9.09
N MET A 166 4.54 -4.26 9.52
CA MET A 166 5.95 -4.37 9.92
C MET A 166 6.36 -3.30 10.95
N PRO A 167 5.75 -3.29 12.14
CA PRO A 167 6.02 -2.26 13.16
C PRO A 167 7.48 -2.26 13.63
N GLU A 168 8.18 -3.41 13.50
CA GLU A 168 9.61 -3.57 13.80
C GLU A 168 10.51 -2.67 12.94
N MET A 169 10.04 -2.22 11.78
CA MET A 169 10.79 -1.32 10.90
C MET A 169 10.76 0.14 11.36
N GLN A 170 9.94 0.46 12.36
CA GLN A 170 9.84 1.78 13.00
C GLN A 170 9.57 2.95 12.05
N THR A 171 9.02 2.69 10.88
CA THR A 171 8.71 3.71 9.86
C THR A 171 7.43 4.50 10.14
N LYS A 172 6.65 4.10 11.16
CA LYS A 172 5.37 4.70 11.54
C LYS A 172 4.44 4.91 10.33
N PRO A 173 3.95 3.83 9.71
CA PRO A 173 3.06 3.96 8.55
C PRO A 173 1.77 4.69 8.92
N VAL A 174 1.36 5.66 8.09
CA VAL A 174 0.10 6.39 8.30
C VAL A 174 -1.09 5.49 7.96
N ASN A 175 -0.99 4.71 6.88
CA ASN A 175 -2.04 3.76 6.53
C ASN A 175 -2.09 2.61 7.54
N LYS A 176 -3.30 2.32 8.06
CA LYS A 176 -3.54 1.22 9.00
C LYS A 176 -4.26 0.07 8.31
N TYR A 177 -3.94 -1.15 8.71
CA TYR A 177 -4.63 -2.35 8.25
C TYR A 177 -5.64 -2.80 9.31
N LEU A 178 -6.86 -3.09 8.87
CA LEU A 178 -7.87 -3.73 9.70
C LEU A 178 -7.84 -5.23 9.43
N LEU A 179 -7.64 -6.02 10.47
CA LEU A 179 -7.57 -7.47 10.34
C LEU A 179 -8.88 -8.04 9.78
N PRO A 180 -8.82 -9.14 9.01
CA PRO A 180 -10.01 -9.81 8.51
C PRO A 180 -10.97 -10.16 9.64
N ARG A 181 -12.27 -10.05 9.38
CA ARG A 181 -13.28 -10.56 10.32
C ARG A 181 -13.28 -12.08 10.24
N ILE A 182 -12.87 -12.75 11.30
CA ILE A 182 -12.97 -14.18 11.39
C ILE A 182 -14.46 -14.51 11.52
N LYS A 183 -15.02 -15.20 10.54
CA LYS A 183 -16.37 -15.76 10.64
C LYS A 183 -16.30 -16.99 11.56
N SER A 184 -16.36 -16.76 12.87
CA SER A 184 -16.46 -17.88 13.82
C SER A 184 -17.88 -18.47 13.75
N LYS A 185 -17.98 -19.72 13.34
CA LYS A 185 -19.17 -20.52 13.59
C LYS A 185 -19.04 -21.14 15.00
N GLY A 186 -19.28 -20.34 16.05
CA GLY A 186 -19.28 -20.84 17.43
C GLY A 186 -18.65 -19.87 18.45
N PRO A 187 -18.88 -20.07 19.76
CA PRO A 187 -18.29 -19.27 20.80
C PRO A 187 -16.76 -19.43 20.80
N VAL A 188 -16.05 -18.35 20.61
CA VAL A 188 -14.59 -18.32 20.63
C VAL A 188 -14.14 -18.41 22.08
N SER A 189 -13.78 -19.62 22.51
CA SER A 189 -12.95 -19.77 23.71
C SER A 189 -11.55 -19.26 23.34
N SER A 190 -11.07 -18.25 24.06
CA SER A 190 -9.74 -17.60 23.98
C SER A 190 -8.72 -18.30 23.08
N ILE A 191 -8.66 -17.88 21.81
CA ILE A 191 -7.59 -18.32 20.91
C ILE A 191 -6.39 -17.42 21.20
N ALA A 192 -5.40 -17.97 21.88
CA ALA A 192 -4.07 -17.39 21.91
C ALA A 192 -3.56 -17.31 20.48
N VAL A 193 -3.36 -16.11 19.97
CA VAL A 193 -2.74 -15.88 18.66
C VAL A 193 -1.27 -16.22 18.79
N SER A 194 -0.91 -17.46 18.43
CA SER A 194 0.49 -17.81 18.25
C SER A 194 0.98 -17.14 16.98
N TYR A 195 1.82 -16.12 17.12
CA TYR A 195 2.57 -15.53 16.03
C TYR A 195 3.57 -16.54 15.51
N THR A 196 3.22 -17.25 14.44
CA THR A 196 4.25 -17.91 13.65
C THR A 196 4.88 -16.87 12.75
N HIS A 197 6.14 -16.55 13.01
CA HIS A 197 6.98 -15.77 12.11
C HIS A 197 7.04 -16.47 10.77
N LEU A 198 6.33 -15.97 9.77
CA LEU A 198 6.60 -16.28 8.38
C LEU A 198 7.88 -15.53 7.99
N THR A 199 9.01 -16.16 8.21
CA THR A 199 10.24 -15.77 7.55
C THR A 199 10.06 -16.04 6.07
N LEU A 200 9.89 -15.00 5.28
CA LEU A 200 9.98 -15.09 3.82
C LEU A 200 11.40 -15.56 3.47
N PRO A 201 11.57 -16.62 2.67
CA PRO A 201 12.89 -17.01 2.24
C PRO A 201 13.45 -15.91 1.34
N THR A 202 14.49 -15.24 1.81
CA THR A 202 15.34 -14.36 1.01
C THR A 202 16.27 -15.24 0.19
N THR A 203 15.81 -15.74 -0.95
CA THR A 203 16.71 -16.27 -1.98
C THR A 203 16.98 -15.17 -3.00
N TYR A 204 18.05 -14.43 -2.79
CA TYR A 204 18.71 -13.72 -3.87
C TYR A 204 19.57 -14.74 -4.61
N GLY A 205 19.14 -15.17 -5.80
CA GLY A 205 20.01 -15.80 -6.76
C GLY A 205 20.84 -14.73 -7.45
N VAL A 206 22.14 -14.96 -7.54
CA VAL A 206 23.15 -14.20 -8.28
C VAL A 206 22.88 -14.30 -9.76
#